data_c30e5f2b78166f245b29a76e023190a1
#
_entry.id   c30e5f2b78166f245b29a76e023190a1
#
_cell.length_a   1.000
_cell.length_b   1.000
_cell.length_c   1.000
_cell.angle_alpha   90.00
_cell.angle_beta   90.00
_cell.angle_gamma   90.00
#
_symmetry.space_group_name_H-M   'P 1'
#
loop_
_entity.id
_entity.type
_entity.pdbx_description
1 polymer ?
#
loop_
_entity_poly.entity_id
_entity_poly.type
_entity_poly.pdbx_seq_one_letter_code
_entity_poly.pdbx_strand_id
1 'polypeptide(L)'
;MSMMQVTFLGTGTSTGIPQIGCTCSVCTSTDPRDSRLRTSAIVEIEGKNILIDCGPDFRQQMLRFHIKRIDAVLVTHIHYDHTGGIDDLRPFGENGTVPIYLEPSVAEGIRNRLPYCFADHRLSLIHIS
;
A
#
# COMPACT_ATOMS: atom_id res chain seq x y z
N MET A 1 2.25 16.22 23.77
CA MET A 1 3.05 16.24 22.53
C MET A 1 2.73 14.99 21.72
N SER A 2 2.25 15.15 20.50
CA SER A 2 1.97 14.00 19.66
C SER A 2 3.26 13.41 19.10
N MET A 3 3.32 12.09 19.06
CA MET A 3 4.43 11.34 18.48
C MET A 3 4.03 10.80 17.12
N MET A 4 4.95 10.85 16.18
CA MET A 4 4.77 10.25 14.87
C MET A 4 5.71 9.06 14.76
N GLN A 5 5.16 7.90 14.36
CA GLN A 5 5.94 6.70 14.13
C GLN A 5 5.79 6.30 12.66
N VAL A 6 6.92 6.02 12.02
CA VAL A 6 6.94 5.51 10.65
C VAL A 6 7.43 4.07 10.68
N THR A 7 6.65 3.18 10.07
CA THR A 7 7.02 1.77 9.90
C THR A 7 7.18 1.49 8.40
N PHE A 8 8.35 1.03 8.00
CA PHE A 8 8.58 0.58 6.64
C PHE A 8 8.00 -0.81 6.46
N LEU A 9 7.00 -0.92 5.60
CA LEU A 9 6.33 -2.19 5.32
C LEU A 9 7.05 -2.99 4.24
N GLY A 10 7.79 -2.30 3.38
CA GLY A 10 8.60 -2.89 2.35
C GLY A 10 9.63 -1.88 1.86
N THR A 11 10.83 -2.36 1.57
CA THR A 11 11.97 -1.56 1.16
C THR A 11 12.60 -2.05 -0.13
N GLY A 12 11.92 -2.94 -0.85
CA GLY A 12 12.36 -3.46 -2.12
C GLY A 12 12.02 -2.55 -3.28
N THR A 13 12.60 -2.87 -4.43
CA THR A 13 12.29 -2.22 -5.70
C THR A 13 10.96 -2.70 -6.27
N SER A 14 10.59 -2.20 -7.44
CA SER A 14 9.30 -2.48 -8.09
C SER A 14 9.02 -3.96 -8.35
N THR A 15 10.06 -4.77 -8.48
CA THR A 15 9.94 -6.22 -8.70
C THR A 15 10.07 -7.03 -7.41
N GLY A 16 10.37 -6.38 -6.29
CA GLY A 16 10.68 -7.06 -5.03
C GLY A 16 12.02 -7.77 -5.07
N ILE A 17 12.48 -8.27 -3.91
CA ILE A 17 13.69 -9.08 -3.80
C ILE A 17 13.33 -10.30 -2.95
N PRO A 18 13.55 -11.54 -3.45
CA PRO A 18 14.13 -11.90 -4.75
C PRO A 18 13.24 -11.55 -5.93
N GLN A 19 13.89 -11.20 -7.05
CA GLN A 19 13.20 -11.00 -8.32
C GLN A 19 12.97 -12.36 -9.00
N ILE A 20 11.81 -12.53 -9.60
CA ILE A 20 11.46 -13.76 -10.32
C ILE A 20 12.53 -14.07 -11.38
N GLY A 21 13.09 -15.28 -11.30
CA GLY A 21 14.08 -15.75 -12.27
C GLY A 21 15.51 -15.25 -12.07
N CYS A 22 15.74 -14.37 -11.10
CA CYS A 22 17.08 -13.84 -10.83
C CYS A 22 17.90 -14.86 -10.01
N THR A 23 19.12 -15.11 -10.45
CA THR A 23 20.04 -16.08 -9.81
C THR A 23 21.25 -15.41 -9.15
N CYS A 24 21.22 -14.06 -8.98
CA CYS A 24 22.32 -13.35 -8.33
C CYS A 24 22.44 -13.73 -6.84
N SER A 25 23.57 -13.38 -6.23
CA SER A 25 23.86 -13.73 -4.85
C SER A 25 22.82 -13.20 -3.85
N VAL A 26 22.23 -12.06 -4.12
CA VAL A 26 21.20 -11.47 -3.25
C VAL A 26 19.86 -12.20 -3.42
N CYS A 27 19.42 -12.42 -4.65
CA CYS A 27 18.14 -13.08 -4.92
C CYS A 27 18.12 -14.56 -4.53
N THR A 28 19.28 -15.19 -4.44
CA THR A 28 19.42 -16.60 -3.99
C THR A 28 19.86 -16.72 -2.52
N SER A 29 20.02 -15.61 -1.84
CA SER A 29 20.45 -15.58 -0.44
C SER A 29 19.38 -16.17 0.48
N THR A 30 19.84 -16.82 1.56
CA THR A 30 18.97 -17.30 2.65
C THR A 30 18.88 -16.32 3.81
N ASP A 31 19.60 -15.20 3.75
CA ASP A 31 19.54 -14.16 4.78
C ASP A 31 18.22 -13.39 4.64
N PRO A 32 17.37 -13.33 5.69
CA PRO A 32 16.11 -12.59 5.62
C PRO A 32 16.25 -11.12 5.27
N ARG A 33 17.41 -10.51 5.54
CA ARG A 33 17.68 -9.10 5.21
C ARG A 33 17.78 -8.87 3.71
N ASP A 34 18.01 -9.92 2.93
CA ASP A 34 18.07 -9.86 1.47
C ASP A 34 16.70 -10.12 0.81
N SER A 35 15.67 -10.39 1.60
CA SER A 35 14.30 -10.56 1.12
C SER A 35 13.51 -9.30 1.45
N ARG A 36 13.01 -8.60 0.42
CA ARG A 36 12.36 -7.30 0.60
C ARG A 36 11.10 -7.19 -0.23
N LEU A 37 9.98 -6.93 0.45
CA LEU A 37 8.73 -6.63 -0.22
C LEU A 37 8.80 -5.26 -0.90
N ARG A 38 7.92 -5.01 -1.84
CA ARG A 38 7.86 -3.74 -2.58
C ARG A 38 7.56 -2.59 -1.63
N THR A 39 8.01 -1.40 -2.01
CA THR A 39 8.02 -0.24 -1.13
C THR A 39 6.63 0.16 -0.64
N SER A 40 6.51 0.37 0.64
CA SER A 40 5.36 0.98 1.29
C SER A 40 5.74 1.35 2.71
N ALA A 41 5.01 2.29 3.29
CA ALA A 41 5.22 2.71 4.67
C ALA A 41 3.87 3.04 5.31
N ILE A 42 3.81 2.94 6.64
CA ILE A 42 2.65 3.40 7.40
C ILE A 42 3.12 4.43 8.41
N VAL A 43 2.38 5.53 8.49
CA VAL A 43 2.64 6.60 9.44
C VAL A 43 1.54 6.58 10.50
N GLU A 44 1.94 6.40 11.75
CA GLU A 44 1.04 6.49 12.90
C GLU A 44 1.20 7.86 13.53
N ILE A 45 0.12 8.61 13.58
CA ILE A 45 0.10 9.92 14.21
C ILE A 45 -1.28 10.16 14.85
N GLU A 46 -1.26 10.57 16.13
CA GLU A 46 -2.50 10.87 16.87
C GLU A 46 -3.54 9.75 16.81
N GLY A 47 -3.08 8.50 16.88
CA GLY A 47 -3.94 7.32 16.83
C GLY A 47 -4.49 6.98 15.45
N LYS A 48 -3.99 7.63 14.41
CA LYS A 48 -4.38 7.38 13.02
C LYS A 48 -3.28 6.65 12.27
N ASN A 49 -3.66 5.75 11.38
CA ASN A 49 -2.77 5.02 10.49
C ASN A 49 -2.95 5.53 9.06
N ILE A 50 -1.88 6.13 8.53
CA ILE A 50 -1.86 6.65 7.16
C ILE A 50 -0.91 5.78 6.34
N LEU A 51 -1.45 5.07 5.35
CA LEU A 51 -0.67 4.23 4.45
C LEU A 51 -0.14 5.06 3.30
N ILE A 52 1.14 4.90 2.98
CA ILE A 52 1.77 5.53 1.81
C ILE A 52 2.00 4.46 0.77
N ASP A 53 1.26 4.54 -0.33
CA ASP A 53 1.20 3.58 -1.42
C ASP A 53 0.66 2.21 -0.99
N CYS A 54 0.02 1.53 -1.93
CA CYS A 54 -0.67 0.26 -1.68
C CYS A 54 -0.36 -0.68 -2.85
N GLY A 55 0.82 -1.27 -2.81
CA GLY A 55 1.30 -2.17 -3.85
C GLY A 55 0.75 -3.59 -3.72
N PRO A 56 1.20 -4.50 -4.58
CA PRO A 56 0.68 -5.87 -4.62
C PRO A 56 1.04 -6.71 -3.40
N ASP A 57 2.01 -6.27 -2.60
CA ASP A 57 2.40 -6.96 -1.37
C ASP A 57 1.60 -6.48 -0.15
N PHE A 58 0.62 -5.60 -0.35
CA PHE A 58 -0.15 -4.97 0.74
C PHE A 58 -0.76 -5.99 1.70
N ARG A 59 -1.43 -7.02 1.18
CA ARG A 59 -2.05 -8.05 2.03
C ARG A 59 -1.00 -8.69 2.94
N GLN A 60 0.12 -9.11 2.37
CA GLN A 60 1.21 -9.74 3.11
C GLN A 60 1.79 -8.79 4.16
N GLN A 61 1.95 -7.51 3.81
CA GLN A 61 2.45 -6.49 4.72
C GLN A 61 1.52 -6.28 5.92
N MET A 62 0.21 -6.19 5.67
CA MET A 62 -0.77 -6.02 6.73
C MET A 62 -0.80 -7.21 7.69
N LEU A 63 -0.74 -8.43 7.16
CA LEU A 63 -0.70 -9.64 7.98
C LEU A 63 0.58 -9.73 8.80
N ARG A 64 1.72 -9.41 8.18
CA ARG A 64 3.03 -9.48 8.82
C ARG A 64 3.17 -8.52 9.99
N PHE A 65 2.66 -7.29 9.83
CA PHE A 65 2.77 -6.24 10.84
C PHE A 65 1.53 -6.14 11.74
N HIS A 66 0.56 -7.04 11.56
CA HIS A 66 -0.68 -7.09 12.35
C HIS A 66 -1.47 -5.77 12.32
N ILE A 67 -1.49 -5.11 11.17
CA ILE A 67 -2.22 -3.85 10.99
C ILE A 67 -3.71 -4.15 10.91
N LYS A 68 -4.51 -3.54 11.79
CA LYS A 68 -5.96 -3.78 11.87
C LYS A 68 -6.79 -2.59 11.40
N ARG A 69 -6.17 -1.44 11.16
CA ARG A 69 -6.88 -0.21 10.83
C ARG A 69 -6.06 0.64 9.86
N ILE A 70 -6.74 1.15 8.84
CA ILE A 70 -6.19 2.13 7.90
C ILE A 70 -7.18 3.30 7.87
N ASP A 71 -6.72 4.48 8.24
CA ASP A 71 -7.56 5.69 8.29
C ASP A 71 -7.51 6.49 7.00
N ALA A 72 -6.40 6.40 6.28
CA ALA A 72 -6.23 7.10 5.00
C ALA A 72 -5.11 6.44 4.21
N VAL A 73 -5.16 6.59 2.89
CA VAL A 73 -4.12 6.13 1.97
C VAL A 73 -3.67 7.30 1.12
N LEU A 74 -2.37 7.49 0.99
CA LEU A 74 -1.77 8.46 0.07
C LEU A 74 -1.13 7.68 -1.07
N VAL A 75 -1.56 7.92 -2.31
CA VAL A 75 -1.01 7.26 -3.49
C VAL A 75 -0.11 8.25 -4.22
N THR A 76 1.16 7.90 -4.39
CA THR A 76 2.15 8.79 -5.00
C THR A 76 2.03 8.82 -6.52
N HIS A 77 1.80 7.67 -7.16
CA HIS A 77 1.65 7.57 -8.62
C HIS A 77 0.98 6.25 -9.01
N ILE A 78 0.71 6.08 -10.31
CA ILE A 78 -0.16 5.00 -10.82
C ILE A 78 0.55 3.65 -11.02
N HIS A 79 1.86 3.55 -10.90
CA HIS A 79 2.57 2.32 -11.16
C HIS A 79 2.05 1.17 -10.28
N TYR A 80 2.06 -0.04 -10.84
CA TYR A 80 1.49 -1.23 -10.20
C TYR A 80 2.10 -1.52 -8.82
N ASP A 81 3.40 -1.32 -8.66
CA ASP A 81 4.08 -1.53 -7.37
C ASP A 81 3.63 -0.56 -6.28
N HIS A 82 2.86 0.49 -6.63
CA HIS A 82 2.29 1.47 -5.70
C HIS A 82 0.77 1.42 -5.62
N THR A 83 0.10 0.68 -6.50
CA THR A 83 -1.37 0.67 -6.58
C THR A 83 -1.99 -0.73 -6.68
N GLY A 84 -1.18 -1.76 -6.94
CA GLY A 84 -1.68 -3.10 -7.24
C GLY A 84 -2.42 -3.81 -6.11
N GLY A 85 -2.33 -3.30 -4.88
CA GLY A 85 -3.00 -3.86 -3.71
C GLY A 85 -4.27 -3.14 -3.28
N ILE A 86 -4.74 -2.15 -4.03
CA ILE A 86 -5.89 -1.33 -3.64
C ILE A 86 -7.15 -2.17 -3.42
N ASP A 87 -7.35 -3.23 -4.20
CA ASP A 87 -8.49 -4.13 -3.99
C ASP A 87 -8.53 -4.69 -2.57
N ASP A 88 -7.38 -4.98 -1.99
CA ASP A 88 -7.27 -5.54 -0.65
C ASP A 88 -7.51 -4.52 0.47
N LEU A 89 -7.74 -3.25 0.15
CA LEU A 89 -8.17 -2.25 1.12
C LEU A 89 -9.64 -2.43 1.53
N ARG A 90 -10.44 -3.11 0.74
CA ARG A 90 -11.90 -3.23 0.97
C ARG A 90 -12.26 -3.76 2.36
N PRO A 91 -11.55 -4.76 2.94
CA PRO A 91 -11.84 -5.19 4.30
C PRO A 91 -11.74 -4.08 5.35
N PHE A 92 -10.85 -3.11 5.14
CA PHE A 92 -10.71 -1.97 6.05
C PHE A 92 -11.86 -0.96 5.92
N GLY A 93 -12.64 -1.04 4.85
CA GLY A 93 -13.79 -0.18 4.60
C GLY A 93 -15.12 -0.72 5.13
N GLU A 94 -15.13 -1.84 5.83
CA GLU A 94 -16.38 -2.44 6.32
C GLU A 94 -17.05 -1.60 7.42
N ASN A 95 -16.25 -0.95 8.25
CA ASN A 95 -16.73 -0.14 9.38
C ASN A 95 -16.63 1.38 9.11
N GLY A 96 -16.47 1.77 7.87
CA GLY A 96 -16.33 3.17 7.45
C GLY A 96 -15.48 3.26 6.20
N THR A 97 -15.78 4.20 5.33
CA THR A 97 -15.09 4.37 4.07
C THR A 97 -13.61 4.73 4.28
N VAL A 98 -12.71 4.05 3.57
CA VAL A 98 -11.28 4.40 3.56
C VAL A 98 -11.03 5.43 2.46
N PRO A 99 -10.61 6.65 2.81
CA PRO A 99 -10.28 7.67 1.81
C PRO A 99 -8.89 7.43 1.21
N ILE A 100 -8.80 7.56 -0.10
CA ILE A 100 -7.55 7.44 -0.85
C ILE A 100 -7.26 8.79 -1.49
N TYR A 101 -6.16 9.43 -1.08
CA TYR A 101 -5.76 10.76 -1.53
C TYR A 101 -4.74 10.65 -2.65
N LEU A 102 -5.02 11.29 -3.78
CA LEU A 102 -4.19 11.18 -4.97
C LEU A 102 -4.51 12.31 -5.97
N GLU A 103 -3.64 12.49 -6.96
CA GLU A 103 -3.90 13.43 -8.04
C GLU A 103 -5.07 12.97 -8.92
N PRO A 104 -5.81 13.90 -9.55
CA PRO A 104 -6.96 13.56 -10.38
C PRO A 104 -6.67 12.57 -11.51
N SER A 105 -5.53 12.68 -12.17
CA SER A 105 -5.14 11.75 -13.25
C SER A 105 -4.92 10.33 -12.74
N VAL A 106 -4.34 10.20 -11.55
CA VAL A 106 -4.13 8.90 -10.90
C VAL A 106 -5.48 8.32 -10.48
N ALA A 107 -6.38 9.15 -9.94
CA ALA A 107 -7.72 8.71 -9.55
C ALA A 107 -8.49 8.14 -10.73
N GLU A 108 -8.44 8.81 -11.88
CA GLU A 108 -9.10 8.33 -13.09
C GLU A 108 -8.57 6.97 -13.53
N GLY A 109 -7.24 6.80 -13.51
CA GLY A 109 -6.62 5.52 -13.86
C GLY A 109 -7.04 4.38 -12.93
N ILE A 110 -7.09 4.64 -11.63
CA ILE A 110 -7.52 3.64 -10.64
C ILE A 110 -8.99 3.31 -10.82
N ARG A 111 -9.84 4.31 -11.00
CA ARG A 111 -11.28 4.08 -11.20
C ARG A 111 -11.54 3.24 -12.44
N ASN A 112 -10.78 3.46 -13.51
CA ASN A 112 -10.91 2.70 -14.74
C ASN A 112 -10.46 1.24 -14.59
N ARG A 113 -9.44 0.99 -13.76
CA ARG A 113 -8.92 -0.37 -13.52
C ARG A 113 -9.77 -1.16 -12.53
N LEU A 114 -10.31 -0.51 -11.52
CA LEU A 114 -10.96 -1.16 -10.39
C LEU A 114 -12.32 -0.52 -10.07
N PRO A 115 -13.24 -0.42 -11.05
CA PRO A 115 -14.51 0.27 -10.81
C PRO A 115 -15.32 -0.35 -9.67
N TYR A 116 -15.26 -1.68 -9.51
CA TYR A 116 -15.99 -2.39 -8.47
C TYR A 116 -15.52 -2.05 -7.06
N CYS A 117 -14.26 -1.60 -6.88
CA CYS A 117 -13.73 -1.23 -5.57
C CYS A 117 -14.44 -0.01 -4.98
N PHE A 118 -15.07 0.81 -5.81
CA PHE A 118 -15.68 2.07 -5.39
C PHE A 118 -17.21 2.04 -5.44
N ALA A 119 -17.78 0.90 -5.88
CA ALA A 119 -19.23 0.78 -6.08
C ALA A 119 -20.00 0.63 -4.77
N ASP A 120 -19.39 0.05 -3.74
CA ASP A 120 -20.04 -0.25 -2.45
C ASP A 120 -19.66 0.75 -1.34
N HIS A 121 -19.01 1.85 -1.70
CA HIS A 121 -18.61 2.93 -0.80
C HIS A 121 -17.60 2.55 0.30
N ARG A 122 -16.95 1.41 0.20
CA ARG A 122 -15.88 1.03 1.13
C ARG A 122 -14.62 1.85 0.91
N LEU A 123 -14.37 2.25 -0.32
CA LEU A 123 -13.23 3.07 -0.70
C LEU A 123 -13.72 4.35 -1.37
N SER A 124 -13.01 5.44 -1.15
CA SER A 124 -13.31 6.73 -1.75
C SER A 124 -12.05 7.37 -2.30
N LEU A 125 -12.12 7.89 -3.52
CA LEU A 125 -11.00 8.61 -4.14
C LEU A 125 -11.17 10.11 -3.87
N ILE A 126 -10.17 10.72 -3.26
CA ILE A 126 -10.15 12.14 -2.92
C ILE A 126 -9.01 12.80 -3.68
N HIS A 127 -9.37 13.73 -4.56
CA HIS A 127 -8.40 14.40 -5.40
C HIS A 127 -7.60 15.43 -4.61
N ILE A 128 -6.29 15.39 -4.76
CA ILE A 128 -5.37 16.40 -4.26
C ILE A 128 -4.58 16.96 -5.45
N SER A 129 -4.35 18.24 -5.42
CA SER A 129 -3.59 18.92 -6.46
C SER A 129 -2.14 19.13 -6.08
#